data_ea9828b79215a1c9cac082221f8bfbbc
#
_entry.id   ea9828b79215a1c9cac082221f8bfbbc
#
_cell.length_a   1.000
_cell.length_b   1.000
_cell.length_c   1.000
_cell.angle_alpha   90.00
_cell.angle_beta   90.00
_cell.angle_gamma   90.00
#
_symmetry.space_group_name_H-M   'P 1'
#
loop_
_entity.id
_entity.type
_entity.pdbx_description
1 polymer ?
#
loop_
_entity_poly.entity_id
_entity_poly.type
_entity_poly.pdbx_seq_one_letter_code
_entity_poly.pdbx_strand_id
1 'polypeptide(L)'
;VKLRDKERNRGTFMALKKKPVTGMKDILPAEMQIRDYVLNIIKDTYRGYGFSAIETPCVEHIENLTSKQGGDNEKLIFKILKRGDKLNLETAKEENDLADSGLRYDLTLPLSRYYANNAANLPSPFKALQMGSVWRADRPQKGRFRQFTQCDIDILGDPTNLAEIELILATTTALSKICPDNAFTVRINDRGILFGMARYCGFAEEAMDSVLITLDKMDKIGFEGVEKELLENGNAPESVSRYMEILRTVTNDAEGVKKLGETLKDVMDPSVCQGLVHIMETVKDVAEAEFGLVFDPTLVRGMSYYTGTIFEVSMEGFGGSVAGGGRYDKMIGKFTGMETPACGFSIGFERIVTILLDNGFTVPGAGEKKAFLFEKGIDSASLAAVIREAMEERKKGVRVLVAQMNKNKKFQKEQLGKEGYQEFKEFYKESLKH
;
A
#
# COMPACT_ATOMS: atom_id res chain seq x y z
N VAL A 1 -56.87 13.97 -20.44
CA VAL A 1 -56.55 13.34 -19.16
C VAL A 1 -56.09 14.45 -18.22
N LYS A 2 -56.82 14.64 -17.13
CA LYS A 2 -56.70 15.77 -16.17
C LYS A 2 -55.35 15.72 -15.45
N LEU A 3 -54.53 16.75 -15.62
CA LEU A 3 -53.47 17.11 -14.70
C LEU A 3 -54.11 17.70 -13.44
N ARG A 4 -54.06 17.00 -12.34
CA ARG A 4 -54.41 17.51 -11.01
C ARG A 4 -53.18 18.27 -10.48
N ASP A 5 -53.38 19.54 -10.21
CA ASP A 5 -52.55 20.34 -9.33
C ASP A 5 -52.35 19.63 -8.01
N LYS A 6 -51.11 19.32 -7.67
CA LYS A 6 -50.71 18.92 -6.31
C LYS A 6 -49.63 19.84 -5.78
N GLU A 7 -50.13 20.73 -4.92
CA GLU A 7 -49.53 21.19 -3.67
C GLU A 7 -48.05 21.58 -3.69
N ARG A 8 -47.84 22.84 -3.43
CA ARG A 8 -46.59 23.43 -2.96
C ARG A 8 -45.92 22.51 -1.94
N ASN A 9 -44.93 21.75 -2.38
CA ASN A 9 -44.07 21.01 -1.52
C ASN A 9 -43.19 21.99 -0.75
N ARG A 10 -43.49 22.19 0.53
CA ARG A 10 -42.54 22.75 1.50
C ARG A 10 -41.29 21.93 1.37
N GLY A 11 -40.22 22.50 0.82
CA GLY A 11 -38.94 21.83 0.65
C GLY A 11 -38.48 21.27 1.99
N THR A 12 -38.68 19.99 2.17
CA THR A 12 -38.00 19.24 3.23
C THR A 12 -36.52 19.29 2.87
N PHE A 13 -35.78 20.16 3.54
CA PHE A 13 -34.32 20.13 3.44
C PHE A 13 -33.89 18.74 3.82
N MET A 14 -33.61 17.88 2.85
CA MET A 14 -32.94 16.60 3.12
C MET A 14 -31.58 16.95 3.68
N ALA A 15 -31.39 16.66 4.96
CA ALA A 15 -30.09 16.87 5.61
C ALA A 15 -29.02 16.14 4.85
N LEU A 16 -27.95 16.83 4.51
CA LEU A 16 -26.79 16.23 3.84
C LEU A 16 -26.21 15.09 4.68
N LYS A 17 -25.77 14.04 4.02
CA LYS A 17 -25.11 12.91 4.69
C LYS A 17 -23.79 13.38 5.30
N LYS A 18 -23.64 13.23 6.62
CA LYS A 18 -22.42 13.62 7.36
C LYS A 18 -21.32 12.54 7.32
N LYS A 19 -21.68 11.29 7.06
CA LYS A 19 -20.71 10.18 7.00
C LYS A 19 -20.08 10.12 5.62
N PRO A 20 -18.76 9.83 5.53
CA PRO A 20 -18.11 9.58 4.26
C PRO A 20 -18.70 8.36 3.56
N VAL A 21 -18.32 8.16 2.31
CA VAL A 21 -18.71 6.98 1.51
C VAL A 21 -18.24 5.70 2.20
N THR A 22 -19.05 4.66 2.12
CA THR A 22 -18.76 3.36 2.76
C THR A 22 -17.37 2.85 2.39
N GLY A 23 -16.57 2.52 3.40
CA GLY A 23 -15.19 2.06 3.22
C GLY A 23 -14.14 3.16 3.09
N MET A 24 -14.56 4.43 3.16
CA MET A 24 -13.67 5.60 3.26
C MET A 24 -13.81 6.24 4.64
N LYS A 25 -12.80 6.96 5.10
CA LYS A 25 -12.83 7.65 6.41
C LYS A 25 -12.19 9.03 6.33
N ASP A 26 -12.65 9.91 7.22
CA ASP A 26 -11.95 11.16 7.50
C ASP A 26 -10.76 10.87 8.43
N ILE A 27 -9.62 11.46 8.14
CA ILE A 27 -8.43 11.36 8.98
C ILE A 27 -8.37 12.54 9.93
N LEU A 28 -8.43 12.27 11.22
CA LEU A 28 -8.36 13.30 12.26
C LEU A 28 -6.91 13.77 12.49
N PRO A 29 -6.71 14.98 13.04
CA PRO A 29 -5.38 15.58 13.19
C PRO A 29 -4.36 14.71 13.93
N ALA A 30 -4.77 13.99 14.97
CA ALA A 30 -3.87 13.10 15.72
C ALA A 30 -3.36 11.93 14.85
N GLU A 31 -4.24 11.29 14.10
CA GLU A 31 -3.85 10.25 13.15
C GLU A 31 -3.00 10.83 12.03
N MET A 32 -3.35 12.02 11.51
CA MET A 32 -2.59 12.66 10.43
C MET A 32 -1.14 12.93 10.82
N GLN A 33 -0.84 13.28 12.06
CA GLN A 33 0.54 13.45 12.54
C GLN A 33 1.36 12.15 12.45
N ILE A 34 0.76 11.00 12.79
CA ILE A 34 1.40 9.68 12.66
C ILE A 34 1.62 9.38 11.18
N ARG A 35 0.62 9.63 10.34
CA ARG A 35 0.72 9.41 8.89
C ARG A 35 1.85 10.22 8.27
N ASP A 36 1.94 11.52 8.58
CA ASP A 36 3.01 12.41 8.09
C ASP A 36 4.39 11.92 8.55
N TYR A 37 4.51 11.51 9.80
CA TYR A 37 5.76 10.95 10.35
C TYR A 37 6.21 9.71 9.56
N VAL A 38 5.31 8.75 9.36
CA VAL A 38 5.59 7.51 8.62
C VAL A 38 5.94 7.81 7.16
N LEU A 39 5.16 8.69 6.50
CA LEU A 39 5.42 9.08 5.11
C LEU A 39 6.79 9.74 4.94
N ASN A 40 7.21 10.57 5.90
CA ASN A 40 8.52 11.22 5.87
C ASN A 40 9.66 10.20 6.02
N ILE A 41 9.55 9.24 6.96
CA ILE A 41 10.55 8.18 7.12
C ILE A 41 10.68 7.35 5.83
N ILE A 42 9.55 6.92 5.26
CA ILE A 42 9.54 6.16 4.00
C ILE A 42 10.24 6.97 2.91
N LYS A 43 9.84 8.22 2.71
CA LYS A 43 10.35 9.08 1.66
C LYS A 43 11.85 9.35 1.79
N ASP A 44 12.31 9.66 3.00
CA ASP A 44 13.71 9.98 3.24
C ASP A 44 14.58 8.72 3.13
N THR A 45 14.10 7.58 3.63
CA THR A 45 14.81 6.29 3.48
C THR A 45 14.95 5.93 2.00
N TYR A 46 13.87 5.95 1.23
CA TYR A 46 13.91 5.59 -0.18
C TYR A 46 14.76 6.55 -1.03
N ARG A 47 14.74 7.83 -0.71
CA ARG A 47 15.66 8.81 -1.34
C ARG A 47 17.12 8.47 -1.07
N GLY A 48 17.46 8.00 0.14
CA GLY A 48 18.80 7.52 0.48
C GLY A 48 19.27 6.35 -0.40
N TYR A 49 18.33 5.52 -0.88
CA TYR A 49 18.58 4.44 -1.85
C TYR A 49 18.54 4.91 -3.31
N GLY A 50 18.45 6.22 -3.58
CA GLY A 50 18.48 6.78 -4.93
C GLY A 50 17.14 6.77 -5.67
N PHE A 51 16.02 6.51 -4.99
CA PHE A 51 14.71 6.58 -5.61
C PHE A 51 14.26 8.03 -5.82
N SER A 52 13.78 8.32 -7.03
CA SER A 52 13.26 9.62 -7.44
C SER A 52 11.75 9.67 -7.30
N ALA A 53 11.24 10.67 -6.56
CA ALA A 53 9.81 10.83 -6.39
C ALA A 53 9.14 11.30 -7.69
N ILE A 54 8.04 10.64 -8.04
CA ILE A 54 7.17 11.00 -9.16
C ILE A 54 5.71 11.05 -8.69
N GLU A 55 4.88 11.66 -9.51
CA GLU A 55 3.43 11.68 -9.34
C GLU A 55 2.74 11.36 -10.67
N THR A 56 1.68 10.57 -10.60
CA THR A 56 0.82 10.23 -11.73
C THR A 56 -0.62 10.63 -11.43
N PRO A 57 -1.46 10.93 -12.44
CA PRO A 57 -2.86 11.23 -12.23
C PRO A 57 -3.61 10.14 -11.46
N CYS A 58 -4.58 10.55 -10.64
CA CYS A 58 -5.46 9.61 -9.92
C CYS A 58 -6.51 8.94 -10.84
N VAL A 59 -6.71 9.49 -12.03
CA VAL A 59 -7.66 9.02 -13.03
C VAL A 59 -6.88 8.45 -14.21
N GLU A 60 -7.23 7.24 -14.61
CA GLU A 60 -6.67 6.54 -15.77
C GLU A 60 -7.76 6.19 -16.79
N HIS A 61 -7.36 5.96 -18.03
CA HIS A 61 -8.24 5.44 -19.07
C HIS A 61 -8.81 4.09 -18.65
N ILE A 62 -10.11 3.88 -18.93
CA ILE A 62 -10.79 2.64 -18.54
C ILE A 62 -10.17 1.41 -19.20
N GLU A 63 -9.74 1.54 -20.47
CA GLU A 63 -9.09 0.48 -21.24
C GLU A 63 -7.79 0.00 -20.57
N ASN A 64 -7.03 0.91 -19.95
CA ASN A 64 -5.81 0.56 -19.22
C ASN A 64 -6.15 -0.21 -17.94
N LEU A 65 -7.19 0.22 -17.22
CA LEU A 65 -7.62 -0.38 -15.96
C LEU A 65 -8.27 -1.77 -16.15
N THR A 66 -8.98 -1.97 -17.27
CA THR A 66 -9.71 -3.22 -17.58
C THR A 66 -8.93 -4.14 -18.52
N SER A 67 -7.71 -3.77 -18.95
CA SER A 67 -6.88 -4.59 -19.84
C SER A 67 -6.51 -5.92 -19.19
N LYS A 68 -7.29 -6.96 -19.46
CA LYS A 68 -7.12 -8.40 -19.19
C LYS A 68 -6.04 -8.81 -18.14
N GLN A 69 -6.07 -8.19 -16.99
CA GLN A 69 -5.24 -8.60 -15.86
C GLN A 69 -5.96 -9.60 -14.93
N GLY A 70 -7.00 -10.27 -15.44
CA GLY A 70 -7.78 -11.28 -14.72
C GLY A 70 -9.04 -10.70 -14.08
N GLY A 71 -10.16 -11.12 -14.59
CA GLY A 71 -11.57 -10.77 -14.37
C GLY A 71 -12.08 -10.31 -13.00
N ASP A 72 -11.49 -10.68 -11.89
CA ASP A 72 -11.99 -10.28 -10.56
C ASP A 72 -11.57 -8.87 -10.16
N ASN A 73 -10.39 -8.40 -10.57
CA ASN A 73 -9.92 -7.04 -10.27
C ASN A 73 -10.74 -5.96 -10.97
N GLU A 74 -11.31 -6.23 -12.12
CA GLU A 74 -12.17 -5.29 -12.87
C GLU A 74 -13.41 -4.88 -12.07
N LYS A 75 -13.97 -5.79 -11.27
CA LYS A 75 -15.12 -5.53 -10.38
C LYS A 75 -14.79 -4.57 -9.24
N LEU A 76 -13.50 -4.37 -8.96
CA LEU A 76 -13.03 -3.52 -7.88
C LEU A 76 -12.71 -2.09 -8.34
N ILE A 77 -12.78 -1.79 -9.63
CA ILE A 77 -12.48 -0.48 -10.20
C ILE A 77 -13.64 0.50 -9.95
N PHE A 78 -13.33 1.66 -9.43
CA PHE A 78 -14.27 2.78 -9.40
C PHE A 78 -14.30 3.46 -10.76
N LYS A 79 -15.32 3.16 -11.57
CA LYS A 79 -15.51 3.72 -12.91
C LYS A 79 -16.07 5.15 -12.82
N ILE A 80 -15.63 6.02 -13.73
CA ILE A 80 -16.09 7.39 -13.88
C ILE A 80 -16.95 7.47 -15.14
N LEU A 81 -18.17 7.95 -14.99
CA LEU A 81 -19.11 8.09 -16.10
C LEU A 81 -18.61 9.11 -17.12
N LYS A 82 -18.85 8.85 -18.39
CA LYS A 82 -18.71 9.82 -19.48
C LYS A 82 -19.52 11.08 -19.20
N ARG A 83 -19.18 12.20 -19.83
CA ARG A 83 -19.85 13.48 -19.61
C ARG A 83 -20.49 14.02 -20.89
N GLY A 84 -21.55 14.79 -20.71
CA GLY A 84 -22.26 15.46 -21.82
C GLY A 84 -22.80 14.46 -22.85
N ASP A 85 -22.67 14.79 -24.12
CA ASP A 85 -23.21 14.01 -25.23
C ASP A 85 -22.56 12.62 -25.39
N LYS A 86 -21.42 12.38 -24.73
CA LYS A 86 -20.76 11.06 -24.71
C LYS A 86 -21.46 10.06 -23.79
N LEU A 87 -22.28 10.52 -22.83
CA LEU A 87 -23.04 9.67 -21.93
C LEU A 87 -24.42 9.38 -22.54
N ASN A 88 -24.56 8.21 -23.17
CA ASN A 88 -25.81 7.78 -23.77
C ASN A 88 -26.33 6.51 -23.07
N LEU A 89 -27.32 6.70 -22.19
CA LEU A 89 -27.95 5.62 -21.44
C LEU A 89 -28.86 4.73 -22.29
N GLU A 90 -29.35 5.25 -23.42
CA GLU A 90 -30.29 4.51 -24.29
C GLU A 90 -29.57 3.48 -25.18
N THR A 91 -28.33 3.76 -25.55
CA THR A 91 -27.53 2.90 -26.43
C THR A 91 -26.53 2.01 -25.68
N ALA A 92 -26.29 2.26 -24.41
CA ALA A 92 -25.34 1.49 -23.58
C ALA A 92 -25.86 0.06 -23.39
N LYS A 93 -25.00 -0.93 -23.68
CA LYS A 93 -25.28 -2.36 -23.49
C LYS A 93 -24.55 -2.91 -22.27
N GLU A 94 -23.41 -2.34 -21.91
CA GLU A 94 -22.58 -2.75 -20.79
C GLU A 94 -22.02 -1.53 -20.03
N GLU A 95 -21.45 -1.77 -18.85
CA GLU A 95 -20.93 -0.69 -17.98
C GLU A 95 -19.80 0.11 -18.65
N ASN A 96 -18.97 -0.53 -19.48
CA ASN A 96 -17.87 0.11 -20.18
C ASN A 96 -18.34 1.10 -21.26
N ASP A 97 -19.57 0.94 -21.78
CA ASP A 97 -20.17 1.92 -22.69
C ASP A 97 -20.47 3.25 -21.98
N LEU A 98 -20.63 3.22 -20.67
CA LEU A 98 -20.97 4.39 -19.84
C LEU A 98 -19.75 5.08 -19.24
N ALA A 99 -18.58 4.41 -19.19
CA ALA A 99 -17.36 4.93 -18.58
C ALA A 99 -16.25 5.06 -19.63
N ASP A 100 -15.40 6.08 -19.51
CA ASP A 100 -14.17 6.27 -20.30
C ASP A 100 -12.92 6.36 -19.45
N SER A 101 -13.10 6.40 -18.14
CA SER A 101 -12.04 6.54 -17.17
C SER A 101 -12.42 5.91 -15.84
N GLY A 102 -11.46 5.74 -14.95
CA GLY A 102 -11.67 5.23 -13.61
C GLY A 102 -10.62 5.76 -12.64
N LEU A 103 -10.86 5.55 -11.35
CA LEU A 103 -9.85 5.82 -10.33
C LEU A 103 -8.79 4.72 -10.36
N ARG A 104 -7.53 5.11 -10.27
CA ARG A 104 -6.40 4.17 -10.27
C ARG A 104 -6.53 3.14 -9.14
N TYR A 105 -6.40 1.87 -9.51
CA TYR A 105 -6.51 0.73 -8.60
C TYR A 105 -5.22 0.48 -7.80
N ASP A 106 -4.07 0.79 -8.40
CA ASP A 106 -2.73 0.74 -7.86
C ASP A 106 -1.86 1.87 -8.44
N LEU A 107 -0.58 1.91 -8.07
CA LEU A 107 0.39 2.85 -8.63
C LEU A 107 1.24 2.24 -9.74
N THR A 108 1.25 0.92 -9.92
CA THR A 108 2.09 0.19 -10.87
C THR A 108 1.64 0.41 -12.32
N LEU A 109 0.33 0.35 -12.57
CA LEU A 109 -0.22 0.60 -13.90
C LEU A 109 0.04 2.05 -14.37
N PRO A 110 -0.28 3.09 -13.56
CA PRO A 110 0.09 4.47 -13.89
C PRO A 110 1.60 4.69 -14.10
N LEU A 111 2.45 4.01 -13.32
CA LEU A 111 3.90 4.03 -13.51
C LEU A 111 4.31 3.45 -14.86
N SER A 112 3.72 2.32 -15.24
CA SER A 112 4.03 1.66 -16.52
C SER A 112 3.71 2.57 -17.70
N ARG A 113 2.54 3.25 -17.67
CA ARG A 113 2.18 4.28 -18.65
C ARG A 113 3.13 5.49 -18.61
N TYR A 114 3.47 5.97 -17.40
CA TYR A 114 4.40 7.08 -17.19
C TYR A 114 5.77 6.77 -17.81
N TYR A 115 6.31 5.58 -17.50
CA TYR A 115 7.60 5.15 -18.05
C TYR A 115 7.55 5.00 -19.56
N ALA A 116 6.52 4.40 -20.12
CA ALA A 116 6.36 4.27 -21.57
C ALA A 116 6.40 5.63 -22.30
N ASN A 117 5.82 6.67 -21.69
CA ASN A 117 5.81 8.02 -22.28
C ASN A 117 7.10 8.80 -22.07
N ASN A 118 7.92 8.45 -21.07
CA ASN A 118 9.03 9.31 -20.64
C ASN A 118 10.39 8.60 -20.64
N ALA A 119 10.47 7.31 -21.02
CA ALA A 119 11.68 6.49 -20.90
C ALA A 119 12.93 7.14 -21.52
N ALA A 120 12.78 7.84 -22.65
CA ALA A 120 13.88 8.54 -23.31
C ALA A 120 14.52 9.68 -22.48
N ASN A 121 13.79 10.19 -21.47
CA ASN A 121 14.21 11.29 -20.61
C ASN A 121 14.53 10.84 -19.17
N LEU A 122 14.41 9.54 -18.89
CA LEU A 122 14.65 8.98 -17.57
C LEU A 122 16.01 8.25 -17.53
N PRO A 123 16.67 8.18 -16.37
CA PRO A 123 17.88 7.37 -16.24
C PRO A 123 17.56 5.87 -16.45
N SER A 124 18.58 5.09 -16.81
CA SER A 124 18.48 3.63 -16.89
C SER A 124 19.57 3.00 -16.00
N PRO A 125 19.22 2.18 -15.00
CA PRO A 125 17.86 1.88 -14.56
C PRO A 125 17.16 3.11 -13.94
N PHE A 126 15.83 3.14 -13.99
CA PHE A 126 15.02 4.16 -13.33
C PHE A 126 14.47 3.66 -12.02
N LYS A 127 14.83 4.33 -10.92
CA LYS A 127 14.37 4.03 -9.56
C LYS A 127 13.26 5.01 -9.19
N ALA A 128 12.01 4.57 -9.26
CA ALA A 128 10.81 5.38 -9.02
C ALA A 128 10.32 5.24 -7.58
N LEU A 129 9.91 6.35 -6.97
CA LEU A 129 9.17 6.41 -5.71
C LEU A 129 7.81 7.06 -5.98
N GLN A 130 6.73 6.36 -5.72
CA GLN A 130 5.37 6.90 -5.74
C GLN A 130 4.68 6.73 -4.40
N MET A 131 4.04 7.80 -3.94
CA MET A 131 3.20 7.74 -2.73
C MET A 131 1.88 8.45 -3.05
N GLY A 132 0.76 7.75 -2.89
CA GLY A 132 -0.52 8.34 -3.24
C GLY A 132 -1.72 7.45 -2.96
N SER A 133 -2.90 8.09 -3.03
CA SER A 133 -4.16 7.37 -2.84
C SER A 133 -4.48 6.49 -4.03
N VAL A 134 -5.02 5.32 -3.73
CA VAL A 134 -5.59 4.36 -4.68
C VAL A 134 -6.96 3.91 -4.20
N TRP A 135 -7.78 3.36 -5.10
CA TRP A 135 -9.17 3.04 -4.81
C TRP A 135 -9.51 1.63 -5.24
N ARG A 136 -10.07 0.85 -4.31
CA ARG A 136 -10.54 -0.52 -4.56
C ARG A 136 -11.92 -0.72 -3.94
N ALA A 137 -12.87 -1.20 -4.70
CA ALA A 137 -14.23 -1.47 -4.22
C ALA A 137 -14.34 -2.72 -3.31
N ASP A 138 -13.25 -3.08 -2.64
CA ASP A 138 -13.17 -4.18 -1.69
C ASP A 138 -14.21 -4.09 -0.57
N ARG A 139 -14.52 -5.23 0.05
CA ARG A 139 -15.29 -5.26 1.29
C ARG A 139 -14.45 -4.65 2.42
N PRO A 140 -14.93 -3.55 3.06
CA PRO A 140 -14.18 -2.89 4.13
C PRO A 140 -13.99 -3.80 5.34
N GLN A 141 -12.78 -3.77 5.92
CA GLN A 141 -12.44 -4.44 7.18
C GLN A 141 -11.29 -3.69 7.87
N LYS A 142 -10.89 -4.10 9.07
CA LYS A 142 -9.79 -3.45 9.81
C LYS A 142 -8.51 -3.42 8.97
N GLY A 143 -7.93 -2.24 8.79
CA GLY A 143 -6.73 -2.05 7.97
C GLY A 143 -6.94 -2.19 6.44
N ARG A 144 -8.20 -2.35 5.97
CA ARG A 144 -8.54 -2.45 4.55
C ARG A 144 -9.68 -1.50 4.21
N PHE A 145 -9.34 -0.43 3.52
CA PHE A 145 -10.23 0.64 3.11
C PHE A 145 -10.43 0.63 1.60
N ARG A 146 -11.50 1.29 1.12
CA ARG A 146 -11.76 1.48 -0.31
C ARG A 146 -10.93 2.62 -0.91
N GLN A 147 -10.50 3.57 -0.10
CA GLN A 147 -9.47 4.56 -0.42
C GLN A 147 -8.35 4.40 0.59
N PHE A 148 -7.13 4.22 0.12
CA PHE A 148 -5.97 4.03 0.96
C PHE A 148 -4.70 4.52 0.25
N THR A 149 -3.64 4.76 1.02
CA THR A 149 -2.35 5.19 0.49
C THR A 149 -1.48 3.98 0.18
N GLN A 150 -0.89 3.95 -1.01
CA GLN A 150 0.24 3.08 -1.34
C GLN A 150 1.54 3.90 -1.26
N CYS A 151 2.61 3.23 -0.85
CA CYS A 151 3.98 3.75 -0.84
C CYS A 151 4.84 2.74 -1.58
N ASP A 152 5.03 2.99 -2.87
CA ASP A 152 5.63 2.06 -3.81
C ASP A 152 7.01 2.56 -4.23
N ILE A 153 7.95 1.63 -4.31
CA ILE A 153 9.24 1.81 -4.99
C ILE A 153 9.38 0.76 -6.08
N ASP A 154 9.87 1.19 -7.22
CA ASP A 154 10.02 0.36 -8.40
C ASP A 154 11.37 0.64 -9.07
N ILE A 155 12.02 -0.40 -9.58
CA ILE A 155 13.23 -0.33 -10.40
C ILE A 155 12.91 -0.86 -11.79
N LEU A 156 13.09 -0.01 -12.80
CA LEU A 156 12.73 -0.27 -14.19
C LEU A 156 13.99 -0.26 -15.05
N GLY A 157 14.14 -1.26 -15.90
CA GLY A 157 15.28 -1.38 -16.80
C GLY A 157 16.50 -2.11 -16.24
N ASP A 158 16.39 -2.74 -15.06
CA ASP A 158 17.44 -3.60 -14.50
C ASP A 158 17.04 -5.08 -14.63
N PRO A 159 17.73 -5.86 -15.49
CA PRO A 159 17.46 -7.28 -15.66
C PRO A 159 18.12 -8.16 -14.59
N THR A 160 18.93 -7.60 -13.70
CA THR A 160 19.70 -8.34 -12.69
C THR A 160 18.94 -8.48 -11.38
N ASN A 161 19.43 -9.35 -10.48
CA ASN A 161 18.88 -9.49 -9.14
C ASN A 161 19.19 -8.29 -8.21
N LEU A 162 19.97 -7.32 -8.66
CA LEU A 162 20.25 -6.10 -7.89
C LEU A 162 18.93 -5.36 -7.58
N ALA A 163 17.97 -5.40 -8.50
CA ALA A 163 16.67 -4.76 -8.28
C ALA A 163 15.96 -5.34 -7.04
N GLU A 164 15.87 -6.67 -6.91
CA GLU A 164 15.26 -7.32 -5.76
C GLU A 164 16.01 -7.03 -4.47
N ILE A 165 17.33 -7.11 -4.48
CA ILE A 165 18.21 -6.86 -3.33
C ILE A 165 17.97 -5.42 -2.81
N GLU A 166 18.06 -4.43 -3.68
CA GLU A 166 17.86 -3.02 -3.33
C GLU A 166 16.45 -2.74 -2.79
N LEU A 167 15.42 -3.33 -3.39
CA LEU A 167 14.04 -3.16 -2.94
C LEU A 167 13.80 -3.77 -1.56
N ILE A 168 14.35 -4.96 -1.29
CA ILE A 168 14.24 -5.61 0.03
C ILE A 168 14.97 -4.76 1.07
N LEU A 169 16.22 -4.36 0.82
CA LEU A 169 17.00 -3.56 1.76
C LEU A 169 16.36 -2.20 2.05
N ALA A 170 15.89 -1.49 1.02
CA ALA A 170 15.22 -0.19 1.20
C ALA A 170 13.94 -0.33 2.03
N THR A 171 13.12 -1.35 1.73
CA THR A 171 11.85 -1.56 2.42
C THR A 171 12.06 -1.99 3.88
N THR A 172 12.98 -2.93 4.14
CA THR A 172 13.29 -3.40 5.50
C THR A 172 13.92 -2.30 6.34
N THR A 173 14.80 -1.47 5.76
CA THR A 173 15.34 -0.27 6.41
C THR A 173 14.25 0.73 6.78
N ALA A 174 13.24 0.95 5.92
CA ALA A 174 12.12 1.83 6.24
C ALA A 174 11.26 1.25 7.36
N LEU A 175 10.92 -0.04 7.30
CA LEU A 175 10.10 -0.72 8.31
C LEU A 175 10.77 -0.74 9.69
N SER A 176 12.07 -1.01 9.77
CA SER A 176 12.80 -1.00 11.06
C SER A 176 12.85 0.37 11.72
N LYS A 177 12.90 1.46 10.91
CA LYS A 177 12.82 2.84 11.43
C LYS A 177 11.41 3.21 11.90
N ILE A 178 10.37 2.68 11.26
CA ILE A 178 8.98 2.99 11.60
C ILE A 178 8.51 2.18 12.80
N CYS A 179 8.85 0.90 12.86
CA CYS A 179 8.40 -0.07 13.85
C CYS A 179 9.61 -0.78 14.49
N PRO A 180 10.49 -0.07 15.22
CA PRO A 180 11.73 -0.62 15.75
C PRO A 180 11.52 -1.76 16.76
N ASP A 181 10.39 -1.78 17.43
CA ASP A 181 10.06 -2.78 18.46
C ASP A 181 9.29 -4.00 17.91
N ASN A 182 8.97 -4.03 16.62
CA ASN A 182 8.22 -5.11 16.02
C ASN A 182 9.14 -6.01 15.16
N ALA A 183 9.22 -7.29 15.49
CA ALA A 183 9.88 -8.27 14.63
C ALA A 183 9.09 -8.46 13.33
N PHE A 184 9.79 -8.56 12.22
CA PHE A 184 9.19 -8.84 10.93
C PHE A 184 10.03 -9.80 10.09
N THR A 185 9.37 -10.49 9.17
CA THR A 185 9.99 -11.49 8.31
C THR A 185 9.62 -11.22 6.85
N VAL A 186 10.63 -11.20 5.99
CA VAL A 186 10.49 -11.20 4.53
C VAL A 186 10.37 -12.65 4.08
N ARG A 187 9.23 -13.01 3.52
CA ARG A 187 8.99 -14.27 2.81
C ARG A 187 9.30 -14.03 1.34
N ILE A 188 10.09 -14.87 0.72
CA ILE A 188 10.50 -14.76 -0.69
C ILE A 188 10.28 -16.07 -1.43
N ASN A 189 9.86 -15.97 -2.70
CA ASN A 189 9.72 -17.09 -3.61
C ASN A 189 9.96 -16.61 -5.05
N ASP A 190 9.87 -17.51 -6.02
CA ASP A 190 9.90 -17.20 -7.44
C ASP A 190 8.80 -17.95 -8.20
N ARG A 191 8.18 -17.29 -9.15
CA ARG A 191 7.13 -17.93 -9.96
C ARG A 191 7.65 -19.09 -10.79
N GLY A 192 8.89 -19.03 -11.24
CA GLY A 192 9.55 -20.14 -11.91
C GLY A 192 9.61 -21.39 -11.03
N ILE A 193 9.90 -21.22 -9.73
CA ILE A 193 9.89 -22.32 -8.75
C ILE A 193 8.48 -22.89 -8.57
N LEU A 194 7.47 -22.02 -8.43
CA LEU A 194 6.07 -22.46 -8.28
C LEU A 194 5.63 -23.32 -9.47
N PHE A 195 5.86 -22.87 -10.70
CA PHE A 195 5.56 -23.66 -11.90
C PHE A 195 6.45 -24.89 -12.04
N GLY A 196 7.74 -24.77 -11.71
CA GLY A 196 8.70 -25.90 -11.71
C GLY A 196 8.26 -27.03 -10.78
N MET A 197 7.85 -26.73 -9.56
CA MET A 197 7.32 -27.71 -8.62
C MET A 197 6.05 -28.39 -9.17
N ALA A 198 5.12 -27.62 -9.74
CA ALA A 198 3.90 -28.18 -10.31
C ALA A 198 4.22 -29.13 -11.50
N ARG A 199 5.09 -28.71 -12.42
CA ARG A 199 5.55 -29.57 -13.55
C ARG A 199 6.24 -30.85 -13.06
N TYR A 200 7.16 -30.73 -12.13
CA TYR A 200 7.89 -31.88 -11.56
C TYR A 200 6.93 -32.91 -10.94
N CYS A 201 5.88 -32.43 -10.30
CA CYS A 201 4.87 -33.29 -9.69
C CYS A 201 3.89 -33.91 -10.70
N GLY A 202 3.92 -33.46 -11.96
CA GLY A 202 3.09 -34.00 -13.04
C GLY A 202 1.69 -33.38 -13.14
N PHE A 203 1.50 -32.16 -12.69
CA PHE A 203 0.26 -31.41 -12.98
C PHE A 203 0.22 -31.02 -14.46
N ALA A 204 -0.98 -31.06 -15.06
CA ALA A 204 -1.20 -30.60 -16.43
C ALA A 204 -0.97 -29.08 -16.56
N GLU A 205 -0.42 -28.61 -17.68
CA GLU A 205 -0.13 -27.17 -17.90
C GLU A 205 -1.41 -26.31 -17.73
N GLU A 206 -2.56 -26.81 -18.19
CA GLU A 206 -3.84 -26.13 -18.09
C GLU A 206 -4.36 -26.02 -16.65
N ALA A 207 -3.89 -26.89 -15.74
CA ALA A 207 -4.29 -26.91 -14.34
C ALA A 207 -3.39 -26.03 -13.45
N MET A 208 -2.22 -25.62 -13.92
CA MET A 208 -1.21 -24.96 -13.08
C MET A 208 -1.70 -23.70 -12.40
N ASP A 209 -2.40 -22.82 -13.12
CA ASP A 209 -2.95 -21.60 -12.51
C ASP A 209 -3.96 -21.94 -11.40
N SER A 210 -4.80 -22.96 -11.59
CA SER A 210 -5.73 -23.43 -10.57
C SER A 210 -5.02 -24.03 -9.35
N VAL A 211 -3.93 -24.77 -9.57
CA VAL A 211 -3.09 -25.32 -8.49
C VAL A 211 -2.49 -24.19 -7.67
N LEU A 212 -1.95 -23.16 -8.31
CA LEU A 212 -1.36 -22.02 -7.59
C LEU A 212 -2.42 -21.16 -6.87
N ILE A 213 -3.63 -20.99 -7.45
CA ILE A 213 -4.76 -20.34 -6.79
C ILE A 213 -5.17 -21.09 -5.51
N THR A 214 -5.14 -22.43 -5.56
CA THR A 214 -5.42 -23.26 -4.39
C THR A 214 -4.29 -23.13 -3.35
N LEU A 215 -3.04 -23.13 -3.79
CA LEU A 215 -1.88 -22.92 -2.91
C LEU A 215 -1.90 -21.57 -2.19
N ASP A 216 -2.35 -20.50 -2.84
CA ASP A 216 -2.51 -19.15 -2.25
C ASP A 216 -3.46 -19.12 -1.03
N LYS A 217 -4.23 -20.16 -0.83
CA LYS A 217 -5.09 -20.33 0.33
C LYS A 217 -4.39 -20.98 1.52
N MET A 218 -3.12 -21.37 1.39
CA MET A 218 -2.36 -22.11 2.41
C MET A 218 -2.48 -21.49 3.81
N ASP A 219 -2.29 -20.19 3.91
CA ASP A 219 -2.38 -19.45 5.20
C ASP A 219 -3.80 -19.49 5.83
N LYS A 220 -4.84 -19.83 5.05
CA LYS A 220 -6.24 -19.82 5.49
C LYS A 220 -6.77 -21.21 5.80
N ILE A 221 -6.44 -22.20 4.96
CA ILE A 221 -7.01 -23.55 5.03
C ILE A 221 -5.99 -24.63 5.42
N GLY A 222 -4.70 -24.26 5.52
CA GLY A 222 -3.61 -25.17 5.90
C GLY A 222 -3.31 -26.25 4.86
N PHE A 223 -2.32 -27.09 5.16
CA PHE A 223 -1.90 -28.17 4.28
C PHE A 223 -3.02 -29.16 3.92
N GLU A 224 -3.80 -29.57 4.92
CA GLU A 224 -4.91 -30.53 4.70
C GLU A 224 -6.00 -29.93 3.81
N GLY A 225 -6.32 -28.65 3.98
CA GLY A 225 -7.30 -27.96 3.17
C GLY A 225 -6.86 -27.79 1.72
N VAL A 226 -5.58 -27.46 1.50
CA VAL A 226 -4.99 -27.36 0.16
C VAL A 226 -4.97 -28.71 -0.53
N GLU A 227 -4.51 -29.78 0.14
CA GLU A 227 -4.49 -31.14 -0.38
C GLU A 227 -5.88 -31.59 -0.80
N LYS A 228 -6.87 -31.40 0.05
CA LYS A 228 -8.27 -31.75 -0.23
C LYS A 228 -8.81 -30.98 -1.44
N GLU A 229 -8.63 -29.67 -1.48
CA GLU A 229 -9.12 -28.84 -2.59
C GLU A 229 -8.43 -29.18 -3.93
N LEU A 230 -7.13 -29.49 -3.92
CA LEU A 230 -6.43 -29.96 -5.12
C LEU A 230 -7.02 -31.27 -5.66
N LEU A 231 -7.36 -32.20 -4.78
CA LEU A 231 -8.03 -33.47 -5.17
C LEU A 231 -9.46 -33.23 -5.69
N GLU A 232 -10.22 -32.37 -5.02
CA GLU A 232 -11.58 -31.99 -5.43
C GLU A 232 -11.61 -31.28 -6.80
N ASN A 233 -10.54 -30.55 -7.14
CA ASN A 233 -10.36 -29.94 -8.47
C ASN A 233 -9.97 -30.94 -9.57
N GLY A 234 -9.92 -32.25 -9.27
CA GLY A 234 -9.70 -33.31 -10.24
C GLY A 234 -8.25 -33.60 -10.59
N ASN A 235 -7.29 -33.08 -9.81
CA ASN A 235 -5.89 -33.38 -9.99
C ASN A 235 -5.56 -34.84 -9.58
N ALA A 236 -4.57 -35.45 -10.24
CA ALA A 236 -4.16 -36.82 -9.95
C ALA A 236 -3.64 -36.95 -8.52
N PRO A 237 -4.09 -37.93 -7.72
CA PRO A 237 -3.67 -38.10 -6.32
C PRO A 237 -2.16 -38.23 -6.13
N GLU A 238 -1.47 -38.88 -7.07
CA GLU A 238 -0.01 -39.03 -7.05
C GLU A 238 0.70 -37.68 -7.21
N SER A 239 0.22 -36.81 -8.11
CA SER A 239 0.74 -35.47 -8.30
C SER A 239 0.54 -34.62 -7.06
N VAL A 240 -0.65 -34.66 -6.46
CA VAL A 240 -0.98 -33.92 -5.24
C VAL A 240 -0.12 -34.40 -4.08
N SER A 241 0.00 -35.71 -3.86
CA SER A 241 0.82 -36.28 -2.78
C SER A 241 2.29 -35.85 -2.89
N ARG A 242 2.88 -35.95 -4.10
CA ARG A 242 4.28 -35.52 -4.35
C ARG A 242 4.47 -34.02 -4.12
N TYR A 243 3.51 -33.21 -4.52
CA TYR A 243 3.54 -31.76 -4.33
C TYR A 243 3.50 -31.38 -2.86
N MET A 244 2.60 -31.99 -2.10
CA MET A 244 2.48 -31.76 -0.66
C MET A 244 3.72 -32.25 0.11
N GLU A 245 4.38 -33.32 -0.34
CA GLU A 245 5.64 -33.81 0.23
C GLU A 245 6.77 -32.79 0.03
N ILE A 246 6.92 -32.23 -1.18
CA ILE A 246 7.91 -31.17 -1.42
C ILE A 246 7.67 -29.99 -0.50
N LEU A 247 6.43 -29.50 -0.41
CA LEU A 247 6.08 -28.35 0.43
C LEU A 247 6.34 -28.57 1.93
N ARG A 248 6.26 -29.83 2.40
CA ARG A 248 6.54 -30.19 3.80
C ARG A 248 8.02 -30.41 4.11
N THR A 249 8.80 -30.77 3.12
CA THR A 249 10.19 -31.23 3.34
C THR A 249 11.25 -30.21 2.97
N VAL A 250 10.93 -29.27 2.09
CA VAL A 250 11.88 -28.21 1.70
C VAL A 250 12.15 -27.28 2.88
N THR A 251 13.43 -26.97 3.13
CA THR A 251 13.80 -26.02 4.19
C THR A 251 13.65 -24.57 3.71
N ASN A 252 13.30 -23.68 4.64
CA ASN A 252 12.92 -22.30 4.34
C ASN A 252 14.15 -21.35 4.26
N ASP A 253 15.26 -21.84 3.71
CA ASP A 253 16.53 -21.13 3.60
C ASP A 253 17.16 -21.29 2.20
N ALA A 254 18.30 -20.65 1.99
CA ALA A 254 19.03 -20.73 0.73
C ALA A 254 19.47 -22.17 0.38
N GLU A 255 19.73 -23.01 1.38
CA GLU A 255 20.12 -24.41 1.17
C GLU A 255 18.91 -25.23 0.65
N GLY A 256 17.70 -24.96 1.17
CA GLY A 256 16.47 -25.54 0.65
C GLY A 256 16.23 -25.18 -0.81
N VAL A 257 16.47 -23.91 -1.18
CA VAL A 257 16.37 -23.45 -2.58
C VAL A 257 17.39 -24.17 -3.47
N LYS A 258 18.65 -24.34 -3.02
CA LYS A 258 19.70 -25.07 -3.77
C LYS A 258 19.27 -26.51 -4.04
N LYS A 259 18.84 -27.24 -2.99
CA LYS A 259 18.36 -28.62 -3.12
C LYS A 259 17.13 -28.75 -4.03
N LEU A 260 16.22 -27.79 -3.91
CA LEU A 260 15.04 -27.75 -4.78
C LEU A 260 15.45 -27.51 -6.23
N GLY A 261 16.41 -26.62 -6.49
CA GLY A 261 16.98 -26.37 -7.82
C GLY A 261 17.57 -27.62 -8.47
N GLU A 262 18.29 -28.45 -7.72
CA GLU A 262 18.79 -29.73 -8.21
C GLU A 262 17.68 -30.73 -8.53
N THR A 263 16.60 -30.71 -7.75
CA THR A 263 15.43 -31.55 -7.98
C THR A 263 14.65 -31.13 -9.22
N LEU A 264 14.53 -29.83 -9.48
CA LEU A 264 13.71 -29.25 -10.56
C LEU A 264 14.50 -28.98 -11.86
N LYS A 265 15.78 -29.29 -11.95
CA LYS A 265 16.68 -28.90 -13.06
C LYS A 265 16.22 -29.34 -14.44
N ASP A 266 15.45 -30.41 -14.55
CA ASP A 266 14.96 -30.97 -15.84
C ASP A 266 13.63 -30.32 -16.29
N VAL A 267 12.97 -29.55 -15.41
CA VAL A 267 11.65 -28.95 -15.66
C VAL A 267 11.62 -27.43 -15.48
N MET A 268 12.74 -26.85 -15.05
CA MET A 268 12.87 -25.41 -14.78
C MET A 268 14.30 -24.95 -15.12
N ASP A 269 14.46 -23.69 -15.53
CA ASP A 269 15.79 -23.07 -15.70
C ASP A 269 16.51 -22.99 -14.33
N PRO A 270 17.69 -23.60 -14.19
CA PRO A 270 18.46 -23.57 -12.95
C PRO A 270 18.85 -22.17 -12.48
N SER A 271 18.92 -21.18 -13.39
CA SER A 271 19.21 -19.79 -13.05
C SER A 271 18.20 -19.15 -12.09
N VAL A 272 16.96 -19.65 -12.07
CA VAL A 272 15.90 -19.17 -11.17
C VAL A 272 16.26 -19.42 -9.71
N CYS A 273 16.63 -20.66 -9.35
CA CYS A 273 17.05 -20.97 -7.99
C CYS A 273 18.39 -20.32 -7.64
N GLN A 274 19.34 -20.26 -8.58
CA GLN A 274 20.61 -19.57 -8.37
C GLN A 274 20.42 -18.10 -8.07
N GLY A 275 19.54 -17.43 -8.82
CA GLY A 275 19.18 -16.02 -8.61
C GLY A 275 18.53 -15.79 -7.24
N LEU A 276 17.58 -16.65 -6.84
CA LEU A 276 16.93 -16.54 -5.54
C LEU A 276 17.92 -16.75 -4.38
N VAL A 277 18.82 -17.72 -4.49
CA VAL A 277 19.90 -17.95 -3.52
C VAL A 277 20.80 -16.72 -3.44
N HIS A 278 21.21 -16.17 -4.57
CA HIS A 278 22.04 -14.97 -4.64
C HIS A 278 21.38 -13.78 -3.93
N ILE A 279 20.07 -13.55 -4.15
CA ILE A 279 19.31 -12.50 -3.46
C ILE A 279 19.36 -12.75 -1.94
N MET A 280 19.03 -13.97 -1.48
CA MET A 280 18.94 -14.28 -0.06
C MET A 280 20.29 -14.15 0.65
N GLU A 281 21.36 -14.66 0.05
CA GLU A 281 22.72 -14.61 0.63
C GLU A 281 23.23 -13.18 0.67
N THR A 282 23.06 -12.40 -0.42
CA THR A 282 23.51 -11.00 -0.48
C THR A 282 22.75 -10.12 0.52
N VAL A 283 21.42 -10.23 0.55
CA VAL A 283 20.61 -9.46 1.52
C VAL A 283 21.02 -9.77 2.95
N LYS A 284 21.22 -11.05 3.27
CA LYS A 284 21.64 -11.46 4.62
C LYS A 284 23.03 -10.94 5.01
N ASP A 285 23.96 -10.83 4.05
CA ASP A 285 25.33 -10.37 4.28
C ASP A 285 25.40 -8.85 4.55
N VAL A 286 24.57 -8.04 3.86
CA VAL A 286 24.68 -6.58 3.89
C VAL A 286 23.59 -5.86 4.68
N ALA A 287 22.55 -6.57 5.13
CA ALA A 287 21.45 -5.95 5.85
C ALA A 287 21.90 -5.41 7.21
N GLU A 288 21.64 -4.11 7.45
CA GLU A 288 21.88 -3.47 8.77
C GLU A 288 20.69 -3.66 9.73
N ALA A 289 19.48 -3.80 9.19
CA ALA A 289 18.28 -4.04 9.97
C ALA A 289 18.16 -5.53 10.34
N GLU A 290 17.72 -5.82 11.55
CA GLU A 290 17.40 -7.18 11.98
C GLU A 290 16.01 -7.57 11.49
N PHE A 291 15.91 -8.65 10.68
CA PHE A 291 14.65 -9.23 10.22
C PHE A 291 14.84 -10.69 9.78
N GLY A 292 13.77 -11.46 9.79
CA GLY A 292 13.76 -12.78 9.21
C GLY A 292 13.74 -12.70 7.67
N LEU A 293 14.56 -13.50 6.99
CA LEU A 293 14.46 -13.70 5.54
C LEU A 293 14.34 -15.19 5.27
N VAL A 294 13.17 -15.60 4.75
CA VAL A 294 12.84 -17.02 4.57
C VAL A 294 12.37 -17.31 3.15
N PHE A 295 12.84 -18.38 2.58
CA PHE A 295 12.22 -18.98 1.40
C PHE A 295 10.88 -19.59 1.79
N ASP A 296 9.84 -19.27 1.07
CA ASP A 296 8.51 -19.80 1.32
C ASP A 296 7.91 -20.41 0.05
N PRO A 297 7.96 -21.73 -0.11
CA PRO A 297 7.46 -22.41 -1.29
C PRO A 297 5.93 -22.29 -1.46
N THR A 298 5.22 -21.84 -0.43
CA THR A 298 3.77 -21.65 -0.46
C THR A 298 3.36 -20.21 -0.77
N LEU A 299 4.32 -19.28 -0.81
CA LEU A 299 4.04 -17.89 -1.14
C LEU A 299 3.64 -17.77 -2.61
N VAL A 300 2.40 -17.42 -2.84
CA VAL A 300 1.83 -17.12 -4.16
C VAL A 300 1.29 -15.70 -4.14
N ARG A 301 1.74 -14.85 -5.04
CA ARG A 301 1.26 -13.46 -5.16
C ARG A 301 1.15 -13.04 -6.60
N GLY A 302 0.26 -12.07 -6.86
CA GLY A 302 0.21 -11.38 -8.14
C GLY A 302 0.06 -12.31 -9.34
N MET A 303 -0.82 -13.30 -9.25
CA MET A 303 -1.03 -14.32 -10.28
C MET A 303 -1.17 -13.75 -11.69
N SER A 304 -1.70 -12.54 -11.79
CA SER A 304 -2.01 -11.92 -13.07
C SER A 304 -0.87 -11.12 -13.70
N TYR A 305 0.19 -10.73 -12.95
CA TYR A 305 1.20 -9.83 -13.52
C TYR A 305 2.66 -10.06 -13.09
N TYR A 306 2.95 -10.71 -11.96
CA TYR A 306 4.34 -11.03 -11.61
C TYR A 306 4.92 -12.10 -12.54
N THR A 307 6.20 -11.96 -12.87
CA THR A 307 6.91 -12.81 -13.85
C THR A 307 8.10 -13.58 -13.29
N GLY A 308 8.56 -13.24 -12.10
CA GLY A 308 9.73 -13.82 -11.45
C GLY A 308 9.61 -13.81 -9.94
N THR A 309 10.63 -13.28 -9.27
CA THR A 309 10.69 -13.19 -7.81
C THR A 309 9.49 -12.45 -7.22
N ILE A 310 8.97 -12.99 -6.12
CA ILE A 310 7.87 -12.41 -5.33
C ILE A 310 8.27 -12.36 -3.87
N PHE A 311 7.84 -11.31 -3.16
CA PHE A 311 8.14 -11.15 -1.74
C PHE A 311 6.99 -10.54 -0.97
N GLU A 312 6.93 -10.89 0.30
CA GLU A 312 5.93 -10.43 1.25
C GLU A 312 6.55 -10.22 2.63
N VAL A 313 6.13 -9.18 3.34
CA VAL A 313 6.57 -8.96 4.72
C VAL A 313 5.42 -9.23 5.67
N SER A 314 5.63 -10.16 6.60
CA SER A 314 4.80 -10.37 7.77
C SER A 314 5.41 -9.67 8.98
N MET A 315 4.58 -9.14 9.88
CA MET A 315 5.02 -8.46 11.11
C MET A 315 4.33 -9.10 12.31
N GLU A 316 5.09 -9.35 13.36
CA GLU A 316 4.58 -9.95 14.58
C GLU A 316 3.45 -9.08 15.19
N GLY A 317 2.41 -9.73 15.70
CA GLY A 317 1.24 -9.04 16.28
C GLY A 317 0.24 -8.52 15.25
N PHE A 318 0.49 -8.69 13.93
CA PHE A 318 -0.43 -8.32 12.87
C PHE A 318 -0.79 -9.51 11.98
N GLY A 319 -2.07 -9.87 11.94
CA GLY A 319 -2.59 -11.04 11.22
C GLY A 319 -2.62 -10.89 9.69
N GLY A 320 -1.58 -10.31 9.07
CA GLY A 320 -1.50 -10.16 7.63
C GLY A 320 -0.21 -9.52 7.18
N SER A 321 0.00 -9.48 5.86
CA SER A 321 1.17 -8.87 5.26
C SER A 321 1.17 -7.36 5.43
N VAL A 322 2.32 -6.76 5.76
CA VAL A 322 2.51 -5.30 5.90
C VAL A 322 3.20 -4.66 4.70
N ALA A 323 3.84 -5.46 3.86
CA ALA A 323 4.41 -5.01 2.58
C ALA A 323 4.47 -6.18 1.61
N GLY A 324 4.62 -5.89 0.31
CA GLY A 324 4.80 -6.95 -0.67
C GLY A 324 5.06 -6.43 -2.08
N GLY A 325 5.65 -7.28 -2.90
CA GLY A 325 6.08 -6.91 -4.24
C GLY A 325 6.55 -8.09 -5.08
N GLY A 326 7.23 -7.79 -6.18
CA GLY A 326 7.85 -8.77 -7.07
C GLY A 326 8.20 -8.20 -8.43
N ARG A 327 8.79 -9.05 -9.27
CA ARG A 327 9.19 -8.76 -10.65
C ARG A 327 8.01 -8.86 -11.60
N TYR A 328 7.87 -7.87 -12.51
CA TYR A 328 6.72 -7.76 -13.43
C TYR A 328 7.11 -7.28 -14.84
N ASP A 329 8.10 -7.89 -15.44
CA ASP A 329 8.76 -7.49 -16.70
C ASP A 329 7.82 -7.27 -17.90
N LYS A 330 6.68 -7.96 -17.93
CA LYS A 330 5.73 -7.89 -19.04
C LYS A 330 4.76 -6.71 -19.00
N MET A 331 4.66 -5.99 -17.87
CA MET A 331 3.61 -4.98 -17.72
C MET A 331 3.88 -3.74 -18.57
N ILE A 332 5.12 -3.28 -18.62
CA ILE A 332 5.52 -2.12 -19.41
C ILE A 332 5.40 -2.41 -20.90
N GLY A 333 5.68 -3.64 -21.31
CA GLY A 333 5.54 -4.11 -22.69
C GLY A 333 4.13 -3.98 -23.26
N LYS A 334 3.08 -3.95 -22.43
CA LYS A 334 1.72 -3.66 -22.88
C LYS A 334 1.55 -2.26 -23.48
N PHE A 335 2.37 -1.31 -23.07
CA PHE A 335 2.36 0.07 -23.56
C PHE A 335 3.39 0.32 -24.67
N THR A 336 4.51 -0.40 -24.64
CA THR A 336 5.66 -0.13 -25.52
C THR A 336 5.82 -1.17 -26.64
N GLY A 337 5.21 -2.35 -26.49
CA GLY A 337 5.43 -3.51 -27.36
C GLY A 337 6.75 -4.25 -27.10
N MET A 338 7.56 -3.81 -26.12
CA MET A 338 8.84 -4.42 -25.74
C MET A 338 8.86 -4.71 -24.25
N GLU A 339 9.27 -5.91 -23.87
CA GLU A 339 9.46 -6.24 -22.45
C GLU A 339 10.55 -5.35 -21.84
N THR A 340 10.28 -4.84 -20.65
CA THR A 340 11.21 -4.02 -19.88
C THR A 340 11.32 -4.61 -18.49
N PRO A 341 12.52 -5.00 -18.05
CA PRO A 341 12.71 -5.51 -16.70
C PRO A 341 12.16 -4.53 -15.66
N ALA A 342 11.33 -5.01 -14.77
CA ALA A 342 10.70 -4.20 -13.75
C ALA A 342 10.45 -5.02 -12.48
N CYS A 343 10.82 -4.46 -11.34
CA CYS A 343 10.57 -5.03 -10.03
C CYS A 343 10.11 -3.93 -9.08
N GLY A 344 9.15 -4.22 -8.20
CA GLY A 344 8.60 -3.21 -7.30
C GLY A 344 8.24 -3.76 -5.93
N PHE A 345 8.18 -2.88 -4.93
CA PHE A 345 7.79 -3.19 -3.57
C PHE A 345 6.86 -2.09 -3.02
N SER A 346 5.76 -2.50 -2.39
CA SER A 346 4.76 -1.60 -1.82
C SER A 346 4.62 -1.83 -0.32
N ILE A 347 4.70 -0.76 0.48
CA ILE A 347 4.34 -0.79 1.90
C ILE A 347 2.84 -0.61 2.04
N GLY A 348 2.19 -1.49 2.78
CA GLY A 348 0.78 -1.41 3.17
C GLY A 348 0.57 -0.33 4.24
N PHE A 349 0.65 0.92 3.83
CA PHE A 349 0.68 2.11 4.69
C PHE A 349 -0.41 2.14 5.76
N GLU A 350 -1.67 1.83 5.38
CA GLU A 350 -2.79 1.82 6.34
C GLU A 350 -2.63 0.75 7.43
N ARG A 351 -1.96 -0.35 7.11
CA ARG A 351 -1.67 -1.42 8.07
C ARG A 351 -0.63 -0.98 9.08
N ILE A 352 0.44 -0.35 8.62
CA ILE A 352 1.48 0.25 9.49
C ILE A 352 0.87 1.30 10.40
N VAL A 353 0.09 2.24 9.87
CA VAL A 353 -0.59 3.26 10.68
C VAL A 353 -1.53 2.61 11.71
N THR A 354 -2.25 1.54 11.33
CA THR A 354 -3.12 0.81 12.26
C THR A 354 -2.33 0.18 13.41
N ILE A 355 -1.19 -0.47 13.13
CA ILE A 355 -0.31 -1.04 14.14
C ILE A 355 0.17 0.04 15.11
N LEU A 356 0.63 1.17 14.61
CA LEU A 356 1.11 2.28 15.43
C LEU A 356 0.01 2.87 16.32
N LEU A 357 -1.20 3.04 15.78
CA LEU A 357 -2.36 3.51 16.55
C LEU A 357 -2.78 2.52 17.64
N ASP A 358 -2.84 1.23 17.33
CA ASP A 358 -3.20 0.18 18.29
C ASP A 358 -2.17 0.09 19.44
N ASN A 359 -0.90 0.36 19.15
CA ASN A 359 0.19 0.39 20.12
C ASN A 359 0.29 1.73 20.88
N GLY A 360 -0.60 2.70 20.63
CA GLY A 360 -0.59 4.00 21.30
C GLY A 360 0.64 4.85 20.95
N PHE A 361 1.20 4.67 19.75
CA PHE A 361 2.40 5.37 19.30
C PHE A 361 2.23 6.89 19.32
N THR A 362 3.24 7.59 19.81
CA THR A 362 3.35 9.05 19.78
C THR A 362 4.54 9.47 18.96
N VAL A 363 4.34 10.46 18.08
CA VAL A 363 5.39 10.91 17.15
C VAL A 363 6.58 11.50 17.94
N PRO A 364 7.79 10.94 17.82
CA PRO A 364 8.97 11.47 18.47
C PRO A 364 9.30 12.88 17.98
N GLY A 365 9.75 13.75 18.87
CA GLY A 365 10.18 15.10 18.48
C GLY A 365 9.08 15.96 17.87
N ALA A 366 7.82 15.71 18.19
CA ALA A 366 6.68 16.45 17.65
C ALA A 366 6.72 17.97 17.94
N GLY A 367 7.79 18.45 18.57
CA GLY A 367 7.98 19.85 18.96
C GLY A 367 7.03 20.24 20.09
N GLU A 368 7.45 21.21 20.86
CA GLU A 368 6.62 21.78 21.93
C GLU A 368 5.39 22.45 21.32
N LYS A 369 4.19 22.13 21.87
CA LYS A 369 2.93 22.75 21.45
C LYS A 369 2.37 23.56 22.61
N LYS A 370 2.18 24.88 22.40
CA LYS A 370 1.58 25.80 23.38
C LYS A 370 0.25 26.32 22.84
N ALA A 371 -0.72 26.50 23.72
CA ALA A 371 -1.95 27.19 23.40
C ALA A 371 -2.03 28.51 24.17
N PHE A 372 -2.07 29.62 23.45
CA PHE A 372 -2.30 30.96 23.98
C PHE A 372 -3.80 31.26 23.92
N LEU A 373 -4.43 31.27 25.08
CA LEU A 373 -5.88 31.46 25.21
C LEU A 373 -6.14 32.87 25.72
N PHE A 374 -6.85 33.69 24.94
CA PHE A 374 -7.16 35.07 25.34
C PHE A 374 -8.65 35.26 25.66
N GLU A 375 -8.95 36.15 26.59
CA GLU A 375 -10.29 36.46 27.04
C GLU A 375 -11.10 37.15 25.92
N LYS A 376 -12.39 36.87 25.82
CA LYS A 376 -13.30 37.52 24.84
C LYS A 376 -13.34 39.02 25.04
N GLY A 377 -13.16 39.76 23.93
CA GLY A 377 -13.31 41.23 23.90
C GLY A 377 -12.09 41.97 24.49
N ILE A 378 -10.89 41.44 24.41
CA ILE A 378 -9.65 42.21 24.52
C ILE A 378 -9.61 43.23 23.37
N ASP A 379 -8.93 44.37 23.59
CA ASP A 379 -8.75 45.41 22.56
C ASP A 379 -7.69 44.97 21.51
N SER A 380 -7.58 45.74 20.43
CA SER A 380 -6.64 45.44 19.35
C SER A 380 -5.18 45.49 19.74
N ALA A 381 -4.79 46.37 20.68
CA ALA A 381 -3.42 46.51 21.15
C ALA A 381 -3.02 45.29 21.99
N SER A 382 -3.90 44.85 22.88
CA SER A 382 -3.75 43.65 23.69
C SER A 382 -3.68 42.37 22.81
N LEU A 383 -4.55 42.25 21.81
CA LEU A 383 -4.49 41.13 20.87
C LEU A 383 -3.18 41.11 20.08
N ALA A 384 -2.71 42.30 19.65
CA ALA A 384 -1.43 42.41 18.95
C ALA A 384 -0.25 41.98 19.84
N ALA A 385 -0.28 42.26 21.15
CA ALA A 385 0.73 41.81 22.10
C ALA A 385 0.76 40.29 22.23
N VAL A 386 -0.40 39.66 22.40
CA VAL A 386 -0.54 38.18 22.42
C VAL A 386 0.02 37.55 21.16
N ILE A 387 -0.32 38.12 20.00
CA ILE A 387 0.16 37.59 18.70
C ILE A 387 1.68 37.78 18.58
N ARG A 388 2.23 38.91 18.95
CA ARG A 388 3.69 39.15 18.94
C ARG A 388 4.42 38.12 19.79
N GLU A 389 3.95 37.84 20.97
CA GLU A 389 4.53 36.83 21.83
C GLU A 389 4.46 35.42 21.20
N ALA A 390 3.34 35.09 20.64
CA ALA A 390 3.18 33.82 19.90
C ALA A 390 4.15 33.73 18.71
N MET A 391 4.40 34.82 17.99
CA MET A 391 5.38 34.86 16.90
C MET A 391 6.82 34.65 17.41
N GLU A 392 7.19 35.19 18.57
CA GLU A 392 8.52 34.94 19.14
C GLU A 392 8.71 33.47 19.54
N GLU A 393 7.69 32.82 20.11
CA GLU A 393 7.74 31.38 20.39
C GLU A 393 7.84 30.55 19.11
N ARG A 394 7.08 30.91 18.08
CA ARG A 394 7.13 30.24 16.76
C ARG A 394 8.50 30.33 16.08
N LYS A 395 9.21 31.48 16.25
CA LYS A 395 10.61 31.64 15.75
C LYS A 395 11.58 30.68 16.43
N LYS A 396 11.30 30.24 17.66
CA LYS A 396 12.07 29.22 18.39
C LYS A 396 11.71 27.78 18.00
N GLY A 397 10.80 27.60 17.04
CA GLY A 397 10.34 26.27 16.61
C GLY A 397 9.14 25.72 17.39
N VAL A 398 8.59 26.48 18.35
CA VAL A 398 7.41 26.08 19.13
C VAL A 398 6.15 26.23 18.28
N ARG A 399 5.27 25.24 18.33
CA ARG A 399 3.96 25.30 17.65
C ARG A 399 2.95 26.01 18.54
N VAL A 400 2.58 27.26 18.24
CA VAL A 400 1.67 28.06 19.08
C VAL A 400 0.33 28.24 18.41
N LEU A 401 -0.74 27.73 19.06
CA LEU A 401 -2.13 28.08 18.76
C LEU A 401 -2.50 29.35 19.53
N VAL A 402 -3.08 30.33 18.86
CA VAL A 402 -3.73 31.49 19.50
C VAL A 402 -5.22 31.37 19.32
N ALA A 403 -5.98 31.30 20.39
CA ALA A 403 -7.44 31.14 20.33
C ALA A 403 -8.16 31.91 21.44
N GLN A 404 -9.40 32.32 21.18
CA GLN A 404 -10.27 32.89 22.19
C GLN A 404 -10.70 31.83 23.21
N MET A 405 -10.75 32.16 24.48
CA MET A 405 -11.28 31.29 25.53
C MET A 405 -12.74 30.96 25.30
N ASN A 406 -13.10 29.69 25.36
CA ASN A 406 -14.48 29.22 25.33
C ASN A 406 -15.14 29.38 26.70
N LYS A 407 -16.48 29.40 26.75
CA LYS A 407 -17.23 29.40 28.02
C LYS A 407 -16.84 28.22 28.91
N ASN A 408 -16.60 27.03 28.30
CA ASN A 408 -16.07 25.87 28.99
C ASN A 408 -14.57 25.70 28.67
N LYS A 409 -13.74 26.44 29.39
CA LYS A 409 -12.27 26.39 29.28
C LYS A 409 -11.69 24.99 29.54
N LYS A 410 -12.25 24.27 30.51
CA LYS A 410 -11.78 22.92 30.85
C LYS A 410 -11.92 22.00 29.65
N PHE A 411 -13.08 21.98 29.02
CA PHE A 411 -13.33 21.19 27.81
C PHE A 411 -12.41 21.63 26.66
N GLN A 412 -12.22 22.95 26.46
CA GLN A 412 -11.31 23.47 25.44
C GLN A 412 -9.89 22.95 25.63
N LYS A 413 -9.36 23.02 26.85
CA LYS A 413 -8.01 22.51 27.19
C LYS A 413 -7.92 20.98 27.01
N GLU A 414 -8.95 20.25 27.41
CA GLU A 414 -8.99 18.79 27.20
C GLU A 414 -8.95 18.41 25.72
N GLN A 415 -9.67 19.13 24.85
CA GLN A 415 -9.63 18.87 23.41
C GLN A 415 -8.26 19.22 22.81
N LEU A 416 -7.70 20.36 23.18
CA LEU A 416 -6.35 20.76 22.73
C LEU A 416 -5.27 19.80 23.26
N GLY A 417 -5.43 19.30 24.49
CA GLY A 417 -4.55 18.27 25.06
C GLY A 417 -4.51 17.00 24.23
N LYS A 418 -5.66 16.57 23.70
CA LYS A 418 -5.74 15.41 22.78
C LYS A 418 -5.00 15.65 21.44
N GLU A 419 -4.84 16.91 21.04
CA GLU A 419 -4.05 17.31 19.87
C GLU A 419 -2.56 17.52 20.20
N GLY A 420 -2.16 17.29 21.48
CA GLY A 420 -0.78 17.35 21.94
C GLY A 420 -0.34 18.72 22.48
N TYR A 421 -1.27 19.66 22.73
CA TYR A 421 -0.94 20.90 23.45
C TYR A 421 -0.78 20.63 24.93
N GLN A 422 0.43 20.81 25.46
CA GLN A 422 0.76 20.51 26.85
C GLN A 422 0.83 21.77 27.73
N GLU A 423 1.18 22.90 27.12
CA GLU A 423 1.31 24.19 27.82
C GLU A 423 0.17 25.14 27.38
N PHE A 424 -0.47 25.77 28.37
CA PHE A 424 -1.59 26.71 28.17
C PHE A 424 -1.26 28.03 28.82
N LYS A 425 -1.04 29.09 28.02
CA LYS A 425 -0.89 30.45 28.53
C LYS A 425 -2.21 31.21 28.36
N GLU A 426 -2.70 31.75 29.46
CA GLU A 426 -3.97 32.50 29.50
C GLU A 426 -3.71 34.00 29.61
N PHE A 427 -4.45 34.75 28.77
CA PHE A 427 -4.35 36.21 28.71
C PHE A 427 -5.70 36.84 29.06
N TYR A 428 -5.76 37.57 30.15
CA TYR A 428 -6.95 38.26 30.63
C TYR A 428 -6.85 39.76 30.37
N LYS A 429 -8.01 40.44 30.24
CA LYS A 429 -8.08 41.89 30.01
C LYS A 429 -7.28 42.68 31.06
N GLU A 430 -7.35 42.24 32.29
CA GLU A 430 -6.66 42.93 33.42
C GLU A 430 -5.14 42.77 33.33
N SER A 431 -4.64 41.64 32.90
CA SER A 431 -3.19 41.35 32.80
C SER A 431 -2.52 41.99 31.58
N LEU A 432 -3.28 42.52 30.63
CA LEU A 432 -2.80 43.12 29.38
C LEU A 432 -2.84 44.66 29.38
N LYS A 433 -3.25 45.28 30.50
CA LYS A 433 -3.35 46.73 30.63
C LYS A 433 -2.06 47.42 31.13
N HIS A 434 -0.93 46.69 31.18
CA HIS A 434 0.37 47.25 31.66
C HIS A 434 1.44 47.22 30.57
#